data_81f9f4fb02f0be55a5183d64e2190f00
#
_entry.id   81f9f4fb02f0be55a5183d64e2190f00
#
_cell.length_a   1.000
_cell.length_b   1.000
_cell.length_c   1.000
_cell.angle_alpha   90.00
_cell.angle_beta   90.00
_cell.angle_gamma   90.00
#
_symmetry.space_group_name_H-M   'P 1'
#
loop_
_entity.id
_entity.type
_entity.pdbx_description
1 polymer ?
#
loop_
_entity_poly.entity_id
_entity_poly.type
_entity_poly.pdbx_seq_one_letter_code
_entity_poly.pdbx_strand_id
1 'polypeptide(L)'
;MYKRQTNWYVRSNRKRFWKEKDENDIDKINAFKTLHEVLLEFSKCMAPVLPFICEKIYQGLIEEENQSIHYCNYPMAKESLINSELEENIELAKKVIKSVRNLRVKLKLPNKQPLNSVKIITKDREIENKLIVISDLIKNELNVKEVLFDFDIDSWIDYEFKPNFKILGPKLGKQINKISKYLKNVDEITCDNILQGNGIVID
;
A
#
# COMPACT_ATOMS: atom_id res chain seq x y z
N MET A 1 -13.46 -4.02 0.73
CA MET A 1 -13.76 -3.59 -0.64
C MET A 1 -14.00 -2.08 -0.72
N TYR A 2 -14.92 -1.49 0.03
CA TYR A 2 -15.24 -0.06 0.04
C TYR A 2 -14.00 0.87 0.21
N LYS A 3 -13.09 0.59 1.16
CA LYS A 3 -11.86 1.38 1.36
C LYS A 3 -10.87 1.34 0.17
N ARG A 4 -10.92 0.31 -0.67
CA ARG A 4 -10.07 0.21 -1.86
C ARG A 4 -10.57 1.11 -2.98
N GLN A 5 -11.87 1.16 -3.22
CA GLN A 5 -12.47 1.97 -4.30
C GLN A 5 -12.34 3.46 -4.03
N THR A 6 -12.82 3.94 -2.87
CA THR A 6 -12.82 5.38 -2.56
C THR A 6 -11.43 5.92 -2.26
N ASN A 7 -10.64 5.18 -1.47
CA ASN A 7 -9.33 5.65 -1.03
C ASN A 7 -8.21 5.43 -2.05
N TRP A 8 -8.42 4.55 -3.03
CA TRP A 8 -7.40 4.31 -4.05
C TRP A 8 -7.88 4.71 -5.43
N TYR A 9 -8.84 4.00 -6.02
CA TYR A 9 -9.20 4.23 -7.41
C TYR A 9 -9.63 5.67 -7.67
N VAL A 10 -10.62 6.17 -6.96
CA VAL A 10 -11.14 7.53 -7.17
C VAL A 10 -10.07 8.58 -6.86
N ARG A 11 -9.32 8.40 -5.76
CA ARG A 11 -8.30 9.36 -5.36
C ARG A 11 -7.10 9.37 -6.30
N SER A 12 -6.57 8.20 -6.68
CA SER A 12 -5.41 8.11 -7.59
C SER A 12 -5.75 8.61 -8.99
N ASN A 13 -7.00 8.44 -9.43
CA ASN A 13 -7.47 8.88 -10.73
C ASN A 13 -8.14 10.27 -10.71
N ARG A 14 -8.03 11.01 -9.61
CA ARG A 14 -8.69 12.32 -9.47
C ARG A 14 -8.37 13.26 -10.63
N LYS A 15 -7.12 13.31 -11.09
CA LYS A 15 -6.70 14.14 -12.22
C LYS A 15 -7.42 13.76 -13.51
N ARG A 16 -7.69 12.46 -13.73
CA ARG A 16 -8.43 11.95 -14.91
C ARG A 16 -9.89 12.37 -14.89
N PHE A 17 -10.54 12.30 -13.72
CA PHE A 17 -11.93 12.70 -13.57
C PHE A 17 -12.16 14.21 -13.71
N TRP A 18 -11.18 15.03 -13.29
CA TRP A 18 -11.32 16.49 -13.18
C TRP A 18 -10.65 17.28 -14.30
N LYS A 19 -10.11 16.62 -15.33
CA LYS A 19 -9.71 17.30 -16.56
C LYS A 19 -10.88 18.08 -17.13
N GLU A 20 -10.61 19.20 -17.82
CA GLU A 20 -11.61 19.92 -18.59
C GLU A 20 -12.32 19.01 -19.60
N LYS A 21 -13.56 19.32 -19.93
CA LYS A 21 -14.33 18.53 -20.88
C LYS A 21 -13.67 18.62 -22.27
N ASP A 22 -12.92 17.61 -22.62
CA ASP A 22 -12.62 17.30 -24.00
C ASP A 22 -13.45 16.06 -24.36
N GLU A 23 -14.36 16.21 -25.31
CA GLU A 23 -15.29 15.15 -25.74
C GLU A 23 -14.55 13.92 -26.29
N ASN A 24 -13.29 14.10 -26.69
CA ASN A 24 -12.43 13.05 -27.21
C ASN A 24 -11.41 12.49 -26.20
N ASP A 25 -11.47 12.85 -24.91
CA ASP A 25 -10.55 12.31 -23.89
C ASP A 25 -10.97 10.86 -23.52
N ILE A 26 -10.50 9.90 -24.35
CA ILE A 26 -10.73 8.47 -24.17
C ILE A 26 -10.32 8.00 -22.76
N ASP A 27 -9.25 8.56 -22.21
CA ASP A 27 -8.76 8.21 -20.88
C ASP A 27 -9.76 8.58 -19.78
N LYS A 28 -10.33 9.78 -19.88
CA LYS A 28 -11.39 10.25 -18.98
C LYS A 28 -12.65 9.40 -19.10
N ILE A 29 -13.08 9.14 -20.32
CA ILE A 29 -14.25 8.28 -20.61
C ILE A 29 -14.05 6.89 -20.01
N ASN A 30 -12.89 6.28 -20.21
CA ASN A 30 -12.57 4.97 -19.65
C ASN A 30 -12.54 4.97 -18.12
N ALA A 31 -12.07 6.06 -17.49
CA ALA A 31 -12.11 6.17 -16.04
C ALA A 31 -13.54 6.19 -15.50
N PHE A 32 -14.46 6.93 -16.16
CA PHE A 32 -15.88 6.94 -15.80
C PHE A 32 -16.56 5.61 -16.08
N LYS A 33 -16.31 4.98 -17.23
CA LYS A 33 -16.86 3.66 -17.56
C LYS A 33 -16.47 2.61 -16.51
N THR A 34 -15.20 2.57 -16.12
CA THR A 34 -14.73 1.66 -15.07
C THR A 34 -15.42 1.93 -13.74
N LEU A 35 -15.56 3.21 -13.34
CA LEU A 35 -16.24 3.55 -12.10
C LEU A 35 -17.71 3.17 -12.13
N HIS A 36 -18.39 3.43 -13.27
CA HIS A 36 -19.78 3.08 -13.49
C HIS A 36 -20.00 1.57 -13.36
N GLU A 37 -19.22 0.74 -14.10
CA GLU A 37 -19.31 -0.72 -14.02
C GLU A 37 -19.08 -1.23 -12.60
N VAL A 38 -18.05 -0.73 -11.92
CA VAL A 38 -17.75 -1.13 -10.54
C VAL A 38 -18.89 -0.76 -9.58
N LEU A 39 -19.47 0.43 -9.71
CA LEU A 39 -20.59 0.84 -8.85
C LEU A 39 -21.84 0.01 -9.13
N LEU A 40 -22.12 -0.27 -10.40
CA LEU A 40 -23.27 -1.07 -10.82
C LEU A 40 -23.18 -2.49 -10.24
N GLU A 41 -22.08 -3.19 -10.47
CA GLU A 41 -21.88 -4.56 -10.00
C GLU A 41 -21.79 -4.63 -8.48
N PHE A 42 -21.14 -3.65 -7.84
CA PHE A 42 -21.11 -3.55 -6.38
C PHE A 42 -22.49 -3.36 -5.79
N SER A 43 -23.33 -2.53 -6.40
CA SER A 43 -24.72 -2.32 -5.93
C SER A 43 -25.53 -3.61 -6.01
N LYS A 44 -25.40 -4.39 -7.10
CA LYS A 44 -26.05 -5.71 -7.23
C LYS A 44 -25.58 -6.69 -6.13
N CYS A 45 -24.26 -6.73 -5.84
CA CYS A 45 -23.71 -7.56 -4.77
C CYS A 45 -24.26 -7.20 -3.38
N MET A 46 -24.48 -5.91 -3.15
CA MET A 46 -24.90 -5.40 -1.84
C MET A 46 -26.42 -5.30 -1.67
N ALA A 47 -27.18 -5.43 -2.74
CA ALA A 47 -28.65 -5.31 -2.70
C ALA A 47 -29.34 -6.23 -1.67
N PRO A 48 -28.89 -7.49 -1.44
CA PRO A 48 -29.49 -8.33 -0.40
C PRO A 48 -29.30 -7.81 1.03
N VAL A 49 -28.25 -7.00 1.27
CA VAL A 49 -27.91 -6.46 2.60
C VAL A 49 -28.43 -5.04 2.79
N LEU A 50 -28.34 -4.22 1.73
CA LEU A 50 -28.70 -2.80 1.73
C LEU A 50 -29.69 -2.46 0.59
N PRO A 51 -30.93 -3.03 0.62
CA PRO A 51 -31.83 -2.99 -0.54
C PRO A 51 -32.16 -1.57 -1.00
N PHE A 52 -32.55 -0.69 -0.11
CA PHE A 52 -33.02 0.66 -0.48
C PHE A 52 -31.94 1.56 -1.07
N ILE A 53 -30.74 1.55 -0.46
CA ILE A 53 -29.65 2.40 -0.96
C ILE A 53 -29.06 1.86 -2.27
N CYS A 54 -28.99 0.53 -2.42
CA CYS A 54 -28.53 -0.09 -3.66
C CYS A 54 -29.53 0.14 -4.80
N GLU A 55 -30.82 0.07 -4.54
CA GLU A 55 -31.86 0.43 -5.50
C GLU A 55 -31.71 1.89 -5.96
N LYS A 56 -31.53 2.81 -5.01
CA LYS A 56 -31.36 4.23 -5.34
C LYS A 56 -30.11 4.52 -6.19
N ILE A 57 -29.00 3.84 -5.88
CA ILE A 57 -27.75 3.96 -6.66
C ILE A 57 -27.97 3.37 -8.07
N TYR A 58 -28.55 2.18 -8.15
CA TYR A 58 -28.83 1.48 -9.39
C TYR A 58 -29.68 2.31 -10.33
N GLN A 59 -30.80 2.86 -9.83
CA GLN A 59 -31.70 3.75 -10.60
C GLN A 59 -30.99 5.01 -11.11
N GLY A 60 -29.96 5.49 -10.41
CA GLY A 60 -29.15 6.61 -10.87
C GLY A 60 -28.07 6.25 -11.90
N LEU A 61 -27.80 4.96 -12.10
CA LEU A 61 -26.76 4.46 -13.01
C LEU A 61 -27.30 3.88 -14.32
N ILE A 62 -28.57 3.46 -14.34
CA ILE A 62 -29.23 2.89 -15.54
C ILE A 62 -30.03 3.98 -16.27
N GLU A 63 -30.13 3.82 -17.59
CA GLU A 63 -30.95 4.70 -18.44
C GLU A 63 -32.40 4.23 -18.55
N GLU A 64 -32.64 2.94 -18.24
CA GLU A 64 -33.97 2.34 -18.33
C GLU A 64 -34.84 2.70 -17.13
N GLU A 65 -35.94 3.38 -17.35
CA GLU A 65 -36.92 3.68 -16.29
C GLU A 65 -37.65 2.41 -15.84
N ASN A 66 -37.85 2.27 -14.50
CA ASN A 66 -38.63 1.21 -13.86
C ASN A 66 -38.00 -0.19 -13.79
N GLN A 67 -36.71 -0.34 -14.05
CA GLN A 67 -36.02 -1.61 -13.81
C GLN A 67 -35.42 -1.65 -12.39
N SER A 68 -35.93 -2.52 -11.53
CA SER A 68 -35.42 -2.67 -10.18
C SER A 68 -34.17 -3.56 -10.13
N ILE A 69 -33.19 -3.19 -9.28
CA ILE A 69 -31.99 -4.00 -9.00
C ILE A 69 -32.34 -5.40 -8.51
N HIS A 70 -33.49 -5.55 -7.84
CA HIS A 70 -33.94 -6.82 -7.26
C HIS A 70 -34.37 -7.85 -8.30
N TYR A 71 -34.55 -7.45 -9.55
CA TYR A 71 -34.78 -8.37 -10.68
C TYR A 71 -33.50 -8.77 -11.40
N CYS A 72 -32.37 -8.16 -11.02
CA CYS A 72 -31.07 -8.50 -11.62
C CYS A 72 -30.52 -9.81 -11.06
N ASN A 73 -29.80 -10.53 -11.92
CA ASN A 73 -29.02 -11.68 -11.47
C ASN A 73 -27.88 -11.22 -10.57
N TYR A 74 -27.53 -12.07 -9.59
CA TYR A 74 -26.35 -11.83 -8.77
C TYR A 74 -25.09 -11.84 -9.63
N PRO A 75 -24.16 -10.88 -9.45
CA PRO A 75 -22.96 -10.78 -10.27
C PRO A 75 -22.07 -12.00 -10.19
N MET A 76 -21.59 -12.45 -11.33
CA MET A 76 -20.61 -13.51 -11.46
C MET A 76 -19.21 -12.94 -11.64
N ALA A 77 -18.20 -13.58 -11.04
CA ALA A 77 -16.81 -13.18 -11.22
C ALA A 77 -16.38 -13.34 -12.68
N LYS A 78 -15.79 -12.30 -13.25
CA LYS A 78 -15.20 -12.33 -14.60
C LYS A 78 -13.71 -12.70 -14.45
N GLU A 79 -13.39 -13.99 -14.48
CA GLU A 79 -12.02 -14.48 -14.24
C GLU A 79 -11.00 -13.90 -15.22
N SER A 80 -11.42 -13.59 -16.45
CA SER A 80 -10.56 -12.96 -17.46
C SER A 80 -10.08 -11.54 -17.11
N LEU A 81 -10.69 -10.89 -16.14
CA LEU A 81 -10.31 -9.58 -15.65
C LEU A 81 -9.40 -9.64 -14.40
N ILE A 82 -9.18 -10.84 -13.86
CA ILE A 82 -8.31 -11.01 -12.69
C ILE A 82 -6.86 -11.01 -13.16
N ASN A 83 -6.06 -10.07 -12.66
CA ASN A 83 -4.63 -9.99 -12.89
C ASN A 83 -3.90 -10.01 -11.55
N SER A 84 -3.51 -11.22 -11.12
CA SER A 84 -2.88 -11.44 -9.81
C SER A 84 -1.54 -10.71 -9.69
N GLU A 85 -0.76 -10.65 -10.77
CA GLU A 85 0.52 -9.93 -10.77
C GLU A 85 0.32 -8.42 -10.52
N LEU A 86 -0.64 -7.81 -11.22
CA LEU A 86 -0.97 -6.41 -11.02
C LEU A 86 -1.48 -6.15 -9.60
N GLU A 87 -2.28 -7.07 -9.05
CA GLU A 87 -2.79 -6.96 -7.67
C GLU A 87 -1.64 -6.99 -6.66
N GLU A 88 -0.69 -7.91 -6.81
CA GLU A 88 0.51 -7.98 -5.96
C GLU A 88 1.34 -6.71 -6.04
N ASN A 89 1.60 -6.22 -7.26
CA ASN A 89 2.36 -5.01 -7.48
C ASN A 89 1.70 -3.81 -6.79
N ILE A 90 0.38 -3.67 -6.92
CA ILE A 90 -0.39 -2.61 -6.25
C ILE A 90 -0.36 -2.74 -4.73
N GLU A 91 -0.43 -3.95 -4.17
CA GLU A 91 -0.33 -4.15 -2.71
C GLU A 91 1.09 -3.78 -2.20
N LEU A 92 2.14 -4.09 -2.95
CA LEU A 92 3.49 -3.63 -2.64
C LEU A 92 3.59 -2.10 -2.67
N ALA A 93 3.08 -1.46 -3.73
CA ALA A 93 3.06 0.00 -3.82
C ALA A 93 2.33 0.64 -2.64
N LYS A 94 1.21 0.09 -2.22
CA LYS A 94 0.46 0.58 -1.03
C LYS A 94 1.30 0.51 0.25
N LYS A 95 2.08 -0.56 0.43
CA LYS A 95 2.98 -0.69 1.58
C LYS A 95 4.04 0.41 1.57
N VAL A 96 4.69 0.61 0.42
CA VAL A 96 5.69 1.67 0.22
C VAL A 96 5.09 3.05 0.48
N ILE A 97 3.97 3.37 -0.16
CA ILE A 97 3.30 4.66 -0.01
C ILE A 97 2.90 4.93 1.44
N LYS A 98 2.39 3.90 2.14
CA LYS A 98 2.05 4.01 3.56
C LYS A 98 3.29 4.31 4.42
N SER A 99 4.40 3.61 4.16
CA SER A 99 5.66 3.82 4.89
C SER A 99 6.22 5.22 4.69
N VAL A 100 6.28 5.69 3.44
CA VAL A 100 6.76 7.04 3.13
C VAL A 100 5.83 8.12 3.73
N ARG A 101 4.51 7.93 3.69
CA ARG A 101 3.58 8.87 4.35
C ARG A 101 3.78 8.92 5.86
N ASN A 102 4.05 7.78 6.50
CA ASN A 102 4.37 7.74 7.92
C ASN A 102 5.68 8.49 8.21
N LEU A 103 6.70 8.35 7.37
CA LEU A 103 7.94 9.13 7.49
C LEU A 103 7.69 10.63 7.32
N ARG A 104 6.88 11.03 6.34
CA ARG A 104 6.50 12.46 6.17
C ARG A 104 5.80 13.01 7.41
N VAL A 105 4.91 12.25 8.03
CA VAL A 105 4.24 12.66 9.27
C VAL A 105 5.26 12.84 10.40
N LYS A 106 6.19 11.90 10.57
CA LYS A 106 7.26 11.99 11.59
C LYS A 106 8.15 13.23 11.38
N LEU A 107 8.45 13.54 10.13
CA LEU A 107 9.29 14.69 9.73
C LEU A 107 8.48 15.99 9.60
N LYS A 108 7.17 15.98 9.91
CA LYS A 108 6.25 17.13 9.76
C LYS A 108 6.24 17.72 8.33
N LEU A 109 6.46 16.88 7.32
CA LEU A 109 6.44 17.26 5.90
C LEU A 109 5.04 17.01 5.32
N PRO A 110 4.30 18.04 4.88
CA PRO A 110 2.98 17.86 4.30
C PRO A 110 3.04 17.12 2.96
N ASN A 111 2.04 16.28 2.67
CA ASN A 111 1.98 15.53 1.41
C ASN A 111 1.90 16.42 0.16
N LYS A 112 1.41 17.65 0.30
CA LYS A 112 1.35 18.64 -0.80
C LYS A 112 2.73 19.18 -1.18
N GLN A 113 3.71 19.11 -0.29
CA GLN A 113 5.06 19.57 -0.57
C GLN A 113 5.75 18.56 -1.51
N PRO A 114 6.17 18.98 -2.72
CA PRO A 114 6.91 18.11 -3.61
C PRO A 114 8.30 17.81 -3.05
N LEU A 115 8.77 16.57 -3.21
CA LEU A 115 10.14 16.17 -2.91
C LEU A 115 10.84 15.75 -4.20
N ASN A 116 12.15 15.86 -4.23
CA ASN A 116 12.92 15.48 -5.41
C ASN A 116 12.86 13.97 -5.64
N SER A 117 13.14 13.18 -4.61
CA SER A 117 13.16 11.73 -4.75
C SER A 117 12.69 11.02 -3.48
N VAL A 118 12.27 9.79 -3.67
CA VAL A 118 12.16 8.78 -2.61
C VAL A 118 13.07 7.63 -2.96
N LYS A 119 13.88 7.20 -2.00
CA LYS A 119 14.76 6.04 -2.15
C LYS A 119 14.14 4.85 -1.46
N ILE A 120 13.96 3.75 -2.19
CA ILE A 120 13.46 2.47 -1.69
C ILE A 120 14.65 1.53 -1.58
N ILE A 121 14.90 1.06 -0.38
CA ILE A 121 16.03 0.18 -0.09
C ILE A 121 15.49 -1.25 0.02
N THR A 122 16.02 -2.15 -0.80
CA THR A 122 15.61 -3.56 -0.82
C THR A 122 16.75 -4.45 -1.29
N LYS A 123 16.92 -5.63 -0.67
CA LYS A 123 17.85 -6.67 -1.16
C LYS A 123 17.26 -7.52 -2.29
N ASP A 124 15.94 -7.39 -2.53
CA ASP A 124 15.19 -8.22 -3.45
C ASP A 124 14.95 -7.50 -4.79
N ARG A 125 15.60 -7.98 -5.85
CA ARG A 125 15.44 -7.46 -7.21
C ARG A 125 14.05 -7.74 -7.79
N GLU A 126 13.35 -8.75 -7.31
CA GLU A 126 11.99 -9.03 -7.75
C GLU A 126 11.04 -7.94 -7.28
N ILE A 127 11.20 -7.48 -6.04
CA ILE A 127 10.43 -6.35 -5.49
C ILE A 127 10.71 -5.06 -6.29
N GLU A 128 11.97 -4.81 -6.65
CA GLU A 128 12.32 -3.66 -7.48
C GLU A 128 11.59 -3.70 -8.82
N ASN A 129 11.68 -4.82 -9.56
CA ASN A 129 11.05 -4.97 -10.87
C ASN A 129 9.53 -4.76 -10.77
N LYS A 130 8.87 -5.32 -9.76
CA LYS A 130 7.43 -5.13 -9.52
C LYS A 130 7.08 -3.66 -9.26
N LEU A 131 7.92 -2.92 -8.53
CA LEU A 131 7.68 -1.51 -8.21
C LEU A 131 8.02 -0.57 -9.37
N ILE A 132 8.98 -0.91 -10.24
CA ILE A 132 9.31 -0.11 -11.44
C ILE A 132 8.09 -0.02 -12.36
N VAL A 133 7.37 -1.13 -12.58
CA VAL A 133 6.17 -1.17 -13.46
C VAL A 133 5.10 -0.16 -13.03
N ILE A 134 5.01 0.12 -11.73
CA ILE A 134 4.01 1.01 -11.15
C ILE A 134 4.62 2.28 -10.53
N SER A 135 5.86 2.62 -10.92
CA SER A 135 6.60 3.76 -10.36
C SER A 135 5.86 5.09 -10.52
N ASP A 136 5.15 5.29 -11.62
CA ASP A 136 4.39 6.52 -11.85
C ASP A 136 3.22 6.69 -10.89
N LEU A 137 2.57 5.58 -10.49
CA LEU A 137 1.57 5.60 -9.44
C LEU A 137 2.19 6.05 -8.11
N ILE A 138 3.36 5.51 -7.77
CA ILE A 138 4.09 5.86 -6.54
C ILE A 138 4.50 7.33 -6.56
N LYS A 139 5.07 7.83 -7.67
CA LYS A 139 5.45 9.25 -7.85
C LYS A 139 4.26 10.19 -7.61
N ASN A 140 3.13 9.90 -8.26
CA ASN A 140 1.93 10.71 -8.16
C ASN A 140 1.34 10.70 -6.74
N GLU A 141 1.27 9.53 -6.09
CA GLU A 141 0.70 9.38 -4.75
C GLU A 141 1.57 10.01 -3.65
N LEU A 142 2.88 10.03 -3.86
CA LEU A 142 3.84 10.59 -2.91
C LEU A 142 4.23 12.03 -3.24
N ASN A 143 3.82 12.55 -4.39
CA ASN A 143 4.23 13.87 -4.88
C ASN A 143 5.77 14.01 -4.89
N VAL A 144 6.43 13.06 -5.56
CA VAL A 144 7.89 13.03 -5.74
C VAL A 144 8.22 13.01 -7.24
N LYS A 145 9.38 13.57 -7.62
CA LYS A 145 9.80 13.59 -9.01
C LYS A 145 10.36 12.24 -9.45
N GLU A 146 11.10 11.58 -8.55
CA GLU A 146 11.81 10.35 -8.85
C GLU A 146 11.62 9.29 -7.76
N VAL A 147 11.63 8.02 -8.19
CA VAL A 147 11.73 6.85 -7.31
C VAL A 147 13.05 6.19 -7.61
N LEU A 148 13.91 6.10 -6.62
CA LEU A 148 15.24 5.50 -6.71
C LEU A 148 15.25 4.20 -5.93
N PHE A 149 16.05 3.24 -6.37
CA PHE A 149 16.26 1.97 -5.68
C PHE A 149 17.70 1.85 -5.23
N ASP A 150 17.91 1.24 -4.06
CA ASP A 150 19.23 0.97 -3.52
C ASP A 150 19.23 -0.44 -2.90
N PHE A 151 20.32 -1.15 -3.06
CA PHE A 151 20.48 -2.53 -2.56
C PHE A 151 21.36 -2.61 -1.32
N ASP A 152 22.07 -1.55 -1.02
CA ASP A 152 22.94 -1.46 0.15
C ASP A 152 22.11 -1.03 1.36
N ILE A 153 21.51 -2.04 2.03
CA ILE A 153 20.70 -1.79 3.23
C ILE A 153 21.60 -1.37 4.39
N ASP A 154 22.78 -1.93 4.47
CA ASP A 154 23.65 -1.82 5.65
C ASP A 154 24.20 -0.39 5.80
N SER A 155 24.35 0.35 4.70
CA SER A 155 24.71 1.79 4.73
C SER A 155 23.61 2.73 5.25
N TRP A 156 22.35 2.24 5.37
CA TRP A 156 21.19 3.07 5.70
C TRP A 156 20.50 2.70 7.00
N ILE A 157 20.86 1.56 7.60
CA ILE A 157 20.18 1.03 8.80
C ILE A 157 21.20 0.87 9.91
N ASP A 158 20.97 1.58 11.00
CA ASP A 158 21.61 1.31 12.28
C ASP A 158 20.74 0.33 13.09
N TYR A 159 21.33 -0.75 13.55
CA TYR A 159 20.64 -1.74 14.37
C TYR A 159 20.78 -1.42 15.85
N GLU A 160 19.66 -1.29 16.56
CA GLU A 160 19.60 -1.19 18.01
C GLU A 160 19.01 -2.48 18.59
N PHE A 161 19.81 -3.23 19.33
CA PHE A 161 19.34 -4.46 19.98
C PHE A 161 18.91 -4.19 21.42
N LYS A 162 17.74 -4.72 21.78
CA LYS A 162 17.20 -4.63 23.13
C LYS A 162 16.88 -6.01 23.66
N PRO A 163 17.35 -6.38 24.86
CA PRO A 163 17.03 -7.68 25.45
C PRO A 163 15.52 -7.77 25.74
N ASN A 164 14.93 -8.92 25.47
CA ASN A 164 13.55 -9.17 25.86
C ASN A 164 13.50 -9.51 27.36
N PHE A 165 13.24 -8.50 28.17
CA PHE A 165 13.21 -8.61 29.63
C PHE A 165 12.20 -9.63 30.16
N LYS A 166 11.09 -9.87 29.45
CA LYS A 166 10.08 -10.88 29.86
C LYS A 166 10.60 -12.30 29.77
N ILE A 167 11.44 -12.58 28.76
CA ILE A 167 11.99 -13.92 28.51
C ILE A 167 13.32 -14.11 29.25
N LEU A 168 14.19 -13.10 29.20
CA LEU A 168 15.55 -13.20 29.72
C LEU A 168 15.64 -12.87 31.22
N GLY A 169 14.70 -12.06 31.74
CA GLY A 169 14.68 -11.67 33.15
C GLY A 169 14.69 -12.87 34.13
N PRO A 170 13.77 -13.84 33.98
CA PRO A 170 13.72 -15.02 34.85
C PRO A 170 14.96 -15.91 34.75
N LYS A 171 15.65 -15.90 33.58
CA LYS A 171 16.81 -16.76 33.32
C LYS A 171 18.14 -16.15 33.78
N LEU A 172 18.32 -14.85 33.63
CA LEU A 172 19.59 -14.15 33.76
C LEU A 172 19.67 -13.18 34.94
N GLY A 173 18.53 -12.86 35.55
CA GLY A 173 18.48 -12.03 36.77
C GLY A 173 19.30 -10.74 36.65
N LYS A 174 20.26 -10.53 37.60
CA LYS A 174 21.09 -9.31 37.63
C LYS A 174 22.04 -9.15 36.44
N GLN A 175 22.33 -10.21 35.70
CA GLN A 175 23.21 -10.15 34.52
C GLN A 175 22.57 -9.46 33.32
N ILE A 176 21.24 -9.28 33.29
CA ILE A 176 20.53 -8.66 32.21
C ILE A 176 20.97 -7.20 31.96
N ASN A 177 21.43 -6.52 33.00
CA ASN A 177 21.97 -5.16 32.90
C ASN A 177 23.34 -5.12 32.17
N LYS A 178 24.18 -6.15 32.35
CA LYS A 178 25.44 -6.29 31.61
C LYS A 178 25.14 -6.50 30.13
N ILE A 179 24.23 -7.43 29.82
CA ILE A 179 23.79 -7.73 28.45
C ILE A 179 23.19 -6.50 27.78
N SER A 180 22.35 -5.74 28.48
CA SER A 180 21.78 -4.50 27.94
C SER A 180 22.84 -3.44 27.64
N LYS A 181 23.92 -3.37 28.41
CA LYS A 181 25.03 -2.47 28.12
C LYS A 181 25.86 -2.95 26.92
N TYR A 182 26.10 -4.25 26.82
CA TYR A 182 26.82 -4.86 25.71
C TYR A 182 26.07 -4.65 24.38
N LEU A 183 24.77 -4.91 24.38
CA LEU A 183 23.90 -4.76 23.19
C LEU A 183 23.77 -3.31 22.68
N LYS A 184 24.18 -2.31 23.46
CA LYS A 184 24.23 -0.91 23.00
C LYS A 184 25.46 -0.57 22.14
N ASN A 185 26.54 -1.35 22.31
CA ASN A 185 27.82 -1.11 21.65
C ASN A 185 28.28 -2.40 20.95
N VAL A 186 27.41 -2.97 20.14
CA VAL A 186 27.67 -4.20 19.38
C VAL A 186 28.48 -3.85 18.14
N ASP A 187 29.54 -4.62 17.87
CA ASP A 187 30.33 -4.55 16.65
C ASP A 187 29.60 -5.20 15.47
N GLU A 188 30.01 -4.87 14.23
CA GLU A 188 29.35 -5.36 13.00
C GLU A 188 29.27 -6.89 12.94
N ILE A 189 30.34 -7.60 13.36
CA ILE A 189 30.38 -9.06 13.31
C ILE A 189 29.33 -9.68 14.26
N THR A 190 29.22 -9.12 15.47
CA THR A 190 28.21 -9.58 16.45
C THR A 190 26.81 -9.21 16.02
N CYS A 191 26.64 -8.06 15.34
CA CYS A 191 25.38 -7.64 14.74
C CYS A 191 24.89 -8.68 13.72
N ASP A 192 25.74 -9.09 12.79
CA ASP A 192 25.41 -10.10 11.78
C ASP A 192 25.07 -11.46 12.40
N ASN A 193 25.81 -11.87 13.42
CA ASN A 193 25.51 -13.11 14.15
C ASN A 193 24.13 -13.08 14.81
N ILE A 194 23.74 -11.95 15.43
CA ILE A 194 22.42 -11.79 16.04
C ILE A 194 21.32 -11.84 14.98
N LEU A 195 21.53 -11.17 13.84
CA LEU A 195 20.55 -11.14 12.75
C LEU A 195 20.35 -12.50 12.10
N GLN A 196 21.40 -13.33 12.04
CA GLN A 196 21.34 -14.70 11.54
C GLN A 196 20.78 -15.69 12.58
N GLY A 197 20.52 -15.24 13.80
CA GLY A 197 20.02 -16.09 14.90
C GLY A 197 21.10 -16.97 15.53
N ASN A 198 22.38 -16.66 15.30
CA ASN A 198 23.49 -17.34 15.93
C ASN A 198 23.63 -16.93 17.40
N GLY A 199 24.10 -17.86 18.23
CA GLY A 199 24.42 -17.56 19.64
C GLY A 199 25.61 -16.62 19.77
N ILE A 200 25.52 -15.68 20.72
CA ILE A 200 26.63 -14.79 21.08
C ILE A 200 27.12 -15.16 22.47
N VAL A 201 28.41 -15.15 22.66
CA VAL A 201 29.06 -15.32 23.97
C VAL A 201 29.38 -13.92 24.50
N ILE A 202 28.94 -13.63 25.73
CA ILE A 202 29.17 -12.36 26.41
C ILE A 202 29.97 -12.70 27.67
N ASP A 203 31.21 -12.24 27.74
CA ASP A 203 32.12 -12.42 28.88
C ASP A 203 31.78 -11.51 30.08
#